data_a7b78ae7f411f4357991371c5a6d632f
#
_entry.id   a7b78ae7f411f4357991371c5a6d632f
#
_cell.length_a   1.000
_cell.length_b   1.000
_cell.length_c   1.000
_cell.angle_alpha   90.00
_cell.angle_beta   90.00
_cell.angle_gamma   90.00
#
_symmetry.space_group_name_H-M   'P 1'
#
loop_
_entity.id
_entity.type
_entity.pdbx_description
1 polymer ?
#
loop_
_entity_poly.entity_id
_entity_poly.type
_entity_poly.pdbx_seq_one_letter_code
_entity_poly.pdbx_strand_id
1 'polypeptide(L)'
;MAADTLHTPRLHTGPAPGTPGISLHGLTLAYGRRVLLRDADAVLPQGSITALIGRNGTGKSTLLRAIAGLGTATGEIRLCGKPLAALTALQRASTVSFVTTDKIRIANLACEDVVALGRAPYTNWIGRMQQADRDIVSRSLSLVGMSSFARKTMDRMSDGECQRILIARALAQDTPVILLDEPTAFLDLPNRYELASLLRRLAHEEGKCIFFSTHDLDVALGLCDATALIDT
;
A
#
# COMPACT_ATOMS: atom_id res chain seq x y z
N MET A 1 -20.11 31.60 25.75
CA MET A 1 -19.99 31.04 24.41
C MET A 1 -18.53 30.68 24.22
N ALA A 2 -18.14 29.45 24.53
CA ALA A 2 -16.79 28.95 24.25
C ALA A 2 -16.73 28.59 22.77
N ALA A 3 -15.82 29.21 22.04
CA ALA A 3 -15.52 28.83 20.64
C ALA A 3 -14.98 27.42 20.67
N ASP A 4 -15.75 26.51 20.13
CA ASP A 4 -15.36 25.13 19.86
C ASP A 4 -14.22 25.18 18.82
N THR A 5 -12.98 25.07 19.30
CA THR A 5 -11.79 25.01 18.46
C THR A 5 -11.83 23.65 17.78
N LEU A 6 -12.50 23.58 16.62
CA LEU A 6 -12.53 22.41 15.75
C LEU A 6 -11.08 22.03 15.44
N HIS A 7 -10.59 21.02 16.16
CA HIS A 7 -9.27 20.46 15.90
C HIS A 7 -9.27 19.88 14.49
N THR A 8 -8.54 20.53 13.59
CA THR A 8 -8.48 20.12 12.17
C THR A 8 -7.45 19.01 12.03
N PRO A 9 -7.84 17.83 11.55
CA PRO A 9 -6.90 16.74 11.34
C PRO A 9 -5.76 17.13 10.39
N ARG A 10 -4.52 16.88 10.80
CA ARG A 10 -3.31 17.20 10.02
C ARG A 10 -2.50 15.93 9.78
N LEU A 11 -1.84 15.87 8.64
CA LEU A 11 -0.85 14.86 8.31
C LEU A 11 0.54 15.47 8.60
N HIS A 12 1.27 14.87 9.53
CA HIS A 12 2.63 15.28 9.89
C HIS A 12 3.61 14.27 9.32
N THR A 13 4.48 14.71 8.41
CA THR A 13 5.60 13.93 7.87
C THR A 13 6.90 14.64 8.19
N GLY A 14 7.96 13.86 8.46
CA GLY A 14 9.31 14.42 8.60
C GLY A 14 9.86 14.96 7.25
N PRO A 15 10.98 15.70 7.27
CA PRO A 15 11.62 16.18 6.05
C PRO A 15 12.06 15.00 5.17
N ALA A 16 11.68 15.04 3.89
CA ALA A 16 11.97 13.99 2.93
C ALA A 16 13.03 14.44 1.91
N PRO A 17 14.29 14.00 2.04
CA PRO A 17 15.28 14.17 0.98
C PRO A 17 15.09 13.07 -0.09
N GLY A 18 15.09 13.43 -1.35
CA GLY A 18 15.07 12.49 -2.48
C GLY A 18 14.00 12.78 -3.53
N THR A 19 14.00 11.97 -4.59
CA THR A 19 12.97 12.05 -5.64
C THR A 19 11.61 11.61 -5.07
N PRO A 20 10.54 12.41 -5.22
CA PRO A 20 9.25 12.08 -4.66
C PRO A 20 8.64 10.82 -5.30
N GLY A 21 8.25 9.85 -4.46
CA GLY A 21 7.40 8.73 -4.86
C GLY A 21 5.92 9.12 -4.80
N ILE A 22 5.52 9.77 -3.69
CA ILE A 22 4.19 10.32 -3.49
C ILE A 22 4.34 11.78 -3.06
N SER A 23 3.54 12.68 -3.64
CA SER A 23 3.40 14.06 -3.16
C SER A 23 1.93 14.42 -3.03
N LEU A 24 1.59 15.03 -1.92
CA LEU A 24 0.26 15.53 -1.59
C LEU A 24 0.34 17.04 -1.45
N HIS A 25 -0.58 17.78 -2.07
CA HIS A 25 -0.64 19.24 -2.00
C HIS A 25 -2.07 19.70 -1.73
N GLY A 26 -2.26 20.37 -0.61
CA GLY A 26 -3.56 20.88 -0.18
C GLY A 26 -4.62 19.79 -0.10
N LEU A 27 -4.24 18.56 0.27
CA LEU A 27 -5.13 17.41 0.21
C LEU A 27 -6.20 17.49 1.29
N THR A 28 -7.47 17.44 0.88
CA THR A 28 -8.61 17.34 1.79
C THR A 28 -9.40 16.08 1.49
N LEU A 29 -9.67 15.30 2.54
CA LEU A 29 -10.44 14.06 2.51
C LEU A 29 -11.69 14.22 3.33
N ALA A 30 -12.82 13.72 2.81
CA ALA A 30 -14.07 13.67 3.56
C ALA A 30 -14.76 12.31 3.36
N TYR A 31 -15.48 11.87 4.36
CA TYR A 31 -16.38 10.72 4.30
C TYR A 31 -17.79 11.19 4.70
N GLY A 32 -18.66 11.25 3.72
CA GLY A 32 -19.96 11.90 3.87
C GLY A 32 -19.81 13.38 4.25
N ARG A 33 -20.32 13.77 5.42
CA ARG A 33 -20.20 15.15 5.94
C ARG A 33 -18.98 15.36 6.88
N ARG A 34 -18.26 14.28 7.22
CA ARG A 34 -17.12 14.33 8.13
C ARG A 34 -15.83 14.57 7.34
N VAL A 35 -15.13 15.66 7.65
CA VAL A 35 -13.77 15.91 7.15
C VAL A 35 -12.81 15.04 7.96
N LEU A 36 -12.02 14.20 7.26
CA LEU A 36 -11.04 13.28 7.84
C LEU A 36 -9.62 13.86 7.81
N LEU A 37 -9.33 14.71 6.82
CA LEU A 37 -8.05 15.38 6.65
C LEU A 37 -8.32 16.67 5.89
N ARG A 38 -7.66 17.76 6.28
CA ARG A 38 -7.84 19.07 5.65
C ARG A 38 -6.49 19.68 5.29
N ASP A 39 -6.38 20.15 4.04
CA ASP A 39 -5.27 20.98 3.55
C ASP A 39 -3.89 20.38 3.88
N ALA A 40 -3.74 19.09 3.61
CA ALA A 40 -2.54 18.34 3.97
C ALA A 40 -1.50 18.36 2.85
N ASP A 41 -0.27 18.70 3.24
CA ASP A 41 0.91 18.60 2.39
C ASP A 41 1.83 17.50 2.91
N ALA A 42 2.35 16.66 2.01
CA ALA A 42 3.29 15.62 2.35
C ALA A 42 4.13 15.21 1.15
N VAL A 43 5.37 14.81 1.38
CA VAL A 43 6.24 14.21 0.39
C VAL A 43 6.82 12.93 0.97
N LEU A 44 6.60 11.81 0.27
CA LEU A 44 7.17 10.50 0.59
C LEU A 44 8.17 10.14 -0.53
N PRO A 45 9.47 9.99 -0.20
CA PRO A 45 10.49 9.77 -1.23
C PRO A 45 10.47 8.35 -1.78
N GLN A 46 11.02 8.18 -2.97
CA GLN A 46 11.45 6.88 -3.48
C GLN A 46 12.55 6.31 -2.58
N GLY A 47 12.64 4.98 -2.50
CA GLY A 47 13.65 4.32 -1.69
C GLY A 47 13.36 4.40 -0.18
N SER A 48 12.15 4.73 0.23
CA SER A 48 11.79 4.84 1.65
C SER A 48 10.52 4.09 2.02
N ILE A 49 10.46 3.70 3.29
CA ILE A 49 9.29 3.10 3.91
C ILE A 49 8.74 4.05 4.98
N THR A 50 7.47 4.44 4.82
CA THR A 50 6.78 5.35 5.74
C THR A 50 5.57 4.65 6.35
N ALA A 51 5.44 4.71 7.67
CA ALA A 51 4.28 4.22 8.39
C ALA A 51 3.23 5.33 8.59
N LEU A 52 1.97 5.05 8.27
CA LEU A 52 0.83 5.89 8.56
C LEU A 52 0.19 5.46 9.87
N ILE A 53 0.30 6.31 10.87
CA ILE A 53 -0.17 6.06 12.23
C ILE A 53 -1.40 6.92 12.50
N GLY A 54 -2.32 6.42 13.31
CA GLY A 54 -3.51 7.14 13.77
C GLY A 54 -4.51 6.17 14.38
N ARG A 55 -5.45 6.71 15.16
CA ARG A 55 -6.52 5.92 15.77
C ARG A 55 -7.43 5.28 14.71
N ASN A 56 -8.20 4.27 15.09
CA ASN A 56 -9.19 3.68 14.19
C ASN A 56 -10.26 4.72 13.82
N GLY A 57 -10.65 4.77 12.55
CA GLY A 57 -11.63 5.73 12.03
C GLY A 57 -11.08 7.14 11.75
N THR A 58 -9.76 7.39 11.85
CA THR A 58 -9.15 8.70 11.51
C THR A 58 -9.02 8.94 10.00
N GLY A 59 -9.22 7.91 9.17
CA GLY A 59 -9.14 8.08 7.72
C GLY A 59 -7.91 7.47 7.05
N LYS A 60 -7.11 6.64 7.75
CA LYS A 60 -5.91 5.98 7.17
C LYS A 60 -6.22 5.24 5.87
N SER A 61 -7.18 4.32 5.90
CA SER A 61 -7.60 3.56 4.72
C SER A 61 -8.18 4.46 3.62
N THR A 62 -8.89 5.54 4.01
CA THR A 62 -9.43 6.52 3.05
C THR A 62 -8.31 7.27 2.34
N LEU A 63 -7.25 7.66 3.06
CA LEU A 63 -6.07 8.29 2.48
C LEU A 63 -5.35 7.35 1.50
N LEU A 64 -5.07 6.12 1.92
CA LEU A 64 -4.42 5.13 1.05
C LEU A 64 -5.25 4.85 -0.21
N ARG A 65 -6.58 4.71 -0.08
CA ARG A 65 -7.50 4.55 -1.23
C ARG A 65 -7.49 5.77 -2.15
N ALA A 66 -7.44 6.99 -1.61
CA ALA A 66 -7.36 8.22 -2.40
C ALA A 66 -6.05 8.28 -3.20
N ILE A 67 -4.91 7.94 -2.58
CA ILE A 67 -3.60 7.89 -3.25
C ILE A 67 -3.57 6.80 -4.34
N ALA A 68 -4.24 5.65 -4.11
CA ALA A 68 -4.39 4.60 -5.11
C ALA A 68 -5.32 4.99 -6.27
N GLY A 69 -6.02 6.14 -6.19
CA GLY A 69 -7.04 6.56 -7.16
C GLY A 69 -8.33 5.73 -7.09
N LEU A 70 -8.62 5.15 -5.92
CA LEU A 70 -9.82 4.36 -5.62
C LEU A 70 -10.79 5.10 -4.69
N GLY A 71 -10.50 6.34 -4.36
CA GLY A 71 -11.30 7.22 -3.53
C GLY A 71 -11.32 8.64 -4.07
N THR A 72 -12.16 9.49 -3.48
CA THR A 72 -12.27 10.91 -3.84
C THR A 72 -11.50 11.77 -2.83
N ALA A 73 -10.80 12.77 -3.33
CA ALA A 73 -10.11 13.79 -2.56
C ALA A 73 -10.18 15.13 -3.32
N THR A 74 -10.03 16.24 -2.62
CA THR A 74 -9.72 17.54 -3.23
C THR A 74 -8.28 17.91 -2.93
N GLY A 75 -7.66 18.75 -3.75
CA GLY A 75 -6.22 18.98 -3.75
C GLY A 75 -5.51 18.16 -4.81
N GLU A 76 -4.20 18.10 -4.76
CA GLU A 76 -3.41 17.39 -5.77
C GLU A 76 -2.66 16.20 -5.14
N ILE A 77 -2.73 15.06 -5.82
CA ILE A 77 -1.91 13.86 -5.54
C ILE A 77 -1.01 13.65 -6.76
N ARG A 78 0.29 13.48 -6.52
CA ARG A 78 1.26 13.10 -7.55
C ARG A 78 1.91 11.77 -7.20
N LEU A 79 2.06 10.91 -8.20
CA LEU A 79 2.80 9.65 -8.12
C LEU A 79 4.00 9.72 -9.06
N CYS A 80 5.21 9.56 -8.51
CA CYS A 80 6.46 9.69 -9.26
C CYS A 80 6.50 10.98 -10.11
N GLY A 81 6.07 12.11 -9.51
CA GLY A 81 6.02 13.43 -10.14
C GLY A 81 4.83 13.69 -11.09
N LYS A 82 4.03 12.66 -11.44
CA LYS A 82 2.89 12.80 -12.35
C LYS A 82 1.58 13.01 -11.57
N PRO A 83 0.74 13.98 -11.93
CA PRO A 83 -0.57 14.13 -11.29
C PRO A 83 -1.41 12.87 -11.45
N LEU A 84 -1.99 12.37 -10.35
CA LEU A 84 -2.84 11.16 -10.35
C LEU A 84 -4.03 11.29 -11.32
N ALA A 85 -4.62 12.48 -11.38
CA ALA A 85 -5.75 12.77 -12.27
C ALA A 85 -5.40 12.69 -13.76
N ALA A 86 -4.12 12.83 -14.13
CA ALA A 86 -3.66 12.73 -15.51
C ALA A 86 -3.27 11.29 -15.92
N LEU A 87 -3.22 10.35 -14.98
CA LEU A 87 -2.85 8.95 -15.26
C LEU A 87 -4.05 8.17 -15.80
N THR A 88 -3.86 7.49 -16.92
CA THR A 88 -4.82 6.48 -17.40
C THR A 88 -4.91 5.32 -16.40
N ALA A 89 -5.94 4.48 -16.49
CA ALA A 89 -6.08 3.30 -15.62
C ALA A 89 -4.86 2.38 -15.71
N LEU A 90 -4.32 2.15 -16.92
CA LEU A 90 -3.13 1.33 -17.13
C LEU A 90 -1.87 1.97 -16.54
N GLN A 91 -1.66 3.27 -16.76
CA GLN A 91 -0.53 3.99 -16.17
C GLN A 91 -0.59 3.98 -14.65
N ARG A 92 -1.77 4.16 -14.05
CA ARG A 92 -1.96 4.06 -12.61
C ARG A 92 -1.64 2.65 -12.11
N ALA A 93 -2.17 1.61 -12.76
CA ALA A 93 -1.91 0.22 -12.40
C ALA A 93 -0.43 -0.18 -12.55
N SER A 94 0.36 0.48 -13.41
CA SER A 94 1.82 0.28 -13.49
C SER A 94 2.63 1.24 -12.60
N THR A 95 1.98 2.15 -11.87
CA THR A 95 2.66 3.12 -10.99
C THR A 95 2.43 2.82 -9.51
N VAL A 96 1.24 2.35 -9.13
CA VAL A 96 0.90 2.09 -7.74
C VAL A 96 0.18 0.75 -7.58
N SER A 97 0.62 -0.05 -6.62
CA SER A 97 -0.10 -1.24 -6.14
C SER A 97 -0.72 -0.95 -4.77
N PHE A 98 -1.85 -1.61 -4.48
CA PHE A 98 -2.57 -1.43 -3.24
C PHE A 98 -3.06 -2.76 -2.67
N VAL A 99 -2.76 -2.98 -1.39
CA VAL A 99 -3.26 -4.11 -0.60
C VAL A 99 -4.20 -3.57 0.45
N THR A 100 -5.44 -4.07 0.45
CA THR A 100 -6.47 -3.68 1.43
C THR A 100 -6.41 -4.60 2.65
N THR A 101 -7.00 -4.14 3.76
CA THR A 101 -7.23 -4.97 4.97
C THR A 101 -8.38 -5.96 4.79
N ASP A 102 -9.16 -5.82 3.70
CA ASP A 102 -10.33 -6.67 3.46
C ASP A 102 -9.93 -8.13 3.31
N LYS A 103 -10.65 -9.02 3.98
CA LYS A 103 -10.45 -10.47 3.86
C LYS A 103 -10.94 -10.96 2.52
N ILE A 104 -10.06 -10.96 1.54
CA ILE A 104 -10.34 -11.44 0.19
C ILE A 104 -10.05 -12.94 0.14
N ARG A 105 -11.10 -13.75 -0.03
CA ARG A 105 -11.00 -15.19 -0.29
C ARG A 105 -11.62 -15.48 -1.65
N ILE A 106 -10.81 -15.97 -2.57
CA ILE A 106 -11.28 -16.33 -3.91
C ILE A 106 -11.38 -17.85 -3.95
N ALA A 107 -12.62 -18.35 -3.99
CA ALA A 107 -12.86 -19.79 -4.04
C ALA A 107 -12.30 -20.40 -5.32
N ASN A 108 -11.74 -21.61 -5.20
CA ASN A 108 -11.23 -22.41 -6.32
C ASN A 108 -10.12 -21.76 -7.17
N LEU A 109 -9.48 -20.69 -6.69
CA LEU A 109 -8.36 -20.07 -7.38
C LEU A 109 -7.04 -20.43 -6.66
N ALA A 110 -6.04 -20.91 -7.39
CA ALA A 110 -4.73 -21.23 -6.83
C ALA A 110 -4.00 -19.95 -6.41
N CYS A 111 -3.15 -20.02 -5.39
CA CYS A 111 -2.38 -18.89 -4.91
C CYS A 111 -1.52 -18.25 -6.01
N GLU A 112 -0.88 -19.10 -6.86
CA GLU A 112 -0.11 -18.60 -8.01
C GLU A 112 -0.96 -17.81 -9.01
N ASP A 113 -2.21 -18.23 -9.25
CA ASP A 113 -3.12 -17.51 -10.14
C ASP A 113 -3.55 -16.17 -9.54
N VAL A 114 -3.78 -16.11 -8.22
CA VAL A 114 -4.06 -14.84 -7.52
C VAL A 114 -2.88 -13.88 -7.64
N VAL A 115 -1.66 -14.36 -7.47
CA VAL A 115 -0.44 -13.54 -7.62
C VAL A 115 -0.26 -13.11 -9.08
N ALA A 116 -0.59 -13.99 -10.05
CA ALA A 116 -0.54 -13.71 -11.48
C ALA A 116 -1.48 -12.57 -11.91
N LEU A 117 -2.58 -12.32 -11.18
CA LEU A 117 -3.43 -11.13 -11.42
C LEU A 117 -2.66 -9.82 -11.26
N GLY A 118 -1.57 -9.79 -10.48
CA GLY A 118 -0.67 -8.65 -10.40
C GLY A 118 -0.01 -8.29 -11.73
N ARG A 119 0.12 -9.26 -12.65
CA ARG A 119 0.71 -9.04 -13.97
C ARG A 119 -0.29 -8.51 -15.01
N ALA A 120 -1.58 -8.35 -14.66
CA ALA A 120 -2.61 -7.87 -15.58
C ALA A 120 -2.24 -6.58 -16.35
N PRO A 121 -1.57 -5.56 -15.75
CA PRO A 121 -1.16 -4.36 -16.48
C PRO A 121 -0.15 -4.61 -17.60
N TYR A 122 0.55 -5.74 -17.61
CA TYR A 122 1.65 -6.08 -18.51
C TYR A 122 1.30 -7.19 -19.49
N THR A 123 0.15 -7.86 -19.32
CA THR A 123 -0.32 -8.90 -20.24
C THR A 123 -1.04 -8.27 -21.44
N ASN A 124 -1.07 -9.00 -22.56
CA ASN A 124 -1.84 -8.60 -23.72
C ASN A 124 -3.37 -8.70 -23.46
N TRP A 125 -4.18 -8.24 -24.42
CA TRP A 125 -5.65 -8.27 -24.33
C TRP A 125 -6.26 -9.67 -24.13
N ILE A 126 -5.51 -10.75 -24.46
CA ILE A 126 -5.92 -12.15 -24.24
C ILE A 126 -5.52 -12.62 -22.82
N GLY A 127 -4.76 -11.80 -22.06
CA GLY A 127 -4.27 -12.17 -20.73
C GLY A 127 -3.12 -13.21 -20.74
N ARG A 128 -2.44 -13.41 -21.89
CA ARG A 128 -1.37 -14.41 -22.01
C ARG A 128 -0.11 -13.95 -21.29
N MET A 129 0.28 -14.70 -20.24
CA MET A 129 1.52 -14.52 -19.51
C MET A 129 2.71 -15.04 -20.28
N GLN A 130 3.79 -14.26 -20.31
CA GLN A 130 5.09 -14.67 -20.82
C GLN A 130 5.90 -15.40 -19.73
N GLN A 131 7.06 -15.99 -20.10
CA GLN A 131 7.94 -16.65 -19.11
C GLN A 131 8.41 -15.65 -18.04
N ALA A 132 8.80 -14.44 -18.44
CA ALA A 132 9.19 -13.38 -17.51
C ALA A 132 8.11 -13.05 -16.46
N ASP A 133 6.82 -13.07 -16.83
CA ASP A 133 5.72 -12.87 -15.88
C ASP A 133 5.63 -14.01 -14.87
N ARG A 134 5.82 -15.24 -15.31
CA ARG A 134 5.84 -16.43 -14.43
C ARG A 134 7.01 -16.38 -13.45
N ASP A 135 8.17 -15.93 -13.90
CA ASP A 135 9.36 -15.78 -13.05
C ASP A 135 9.12 -14.70 -11.96
N ILE A 136 8.46 -13.60 -12.33
CA ILE A 136 8.06 -12.56 -11.36
C ILE A 136 7.05 -13.11 -10.35
N VAL A 137 6.05 -13.86 -10.78
CA VAL A 137 5.08 -14.51 -9.88
C VAL A 137 5.76 -15.46 -8.91
N SER A 138 6.67 -16.33 -9.42
CA SER A 138 7.43 -17.26 -8.59
C SER A 138 8.32 -16.53 -7.58
N ARG A 139 9.04 -15.48 -8.01
CA ARG A 139 9.86 -14.62 -7.14
C ARG A 139 9.00 -13.95 -6.06
N SER A 140 7.83 -13.42 -6.43
CA SER A 140 6.95 -12.74 -5.48
C SER A 140 6.42 -13.69 -4.40
N LEU A 141 6.05 -14.93 -4.76
CA LEU A 141 5.68 -15.97 -3.81
C LEU A 141 6.84 -16.34 -2.87
N SER A 142 8.06 -16.42 -3.41
CA SER A 142 9.27 -16.73 -2.64
C SER A 142 9.58 -15.61 -1.62
N LEU A 143 9.46 -14.35 -2.03
CA LEU A 143 9.73 -13.20 -1.16
C LEU A 143 8.85 -13.17 0.10
N VAL A 144 7.61 -13.64 0.01
CA VAL A 144 6.68 -13.72 1.15
C VAL A 144 6.65 -15.09 1.82
N GLY A 145 7.56 -16.02 1.47
CA GLY A 145 7.65 -17.35 2.05
C GLY A 145 6.52 -18.31 1.65
N MET A 146 5.84 -18.07 0.50
CA MET A 146 4.64 -18.81 0.10
C MET A 146 4.86 -19.74 -1.12
N SER A 147 6.09 -20.02 -1.50
CA SER A 147 6.40 -20.88 -2.69
C SER A 147 5.74 -22.27 -2.62
N SER A 148 5.73 -22.92 -1.45
CA SER A 148 5.12 -24.24 -1.26
C SER A 148 3.59 -24.23 -1.34
N PHE A 149 2.98 -23.06 -1.28
CA PHE A 149 1.52 -22.85 -1.33
C PHE A 149 1.02 -22.47 -2.73
N ALA A 150 1.89 -22.34 -3.73
CA ALA A 150 1.57 -21.86 -5.07
C ALA A 150 0.31 -22.53 -5.67
N ARG A 151 0.20 -23.85 -5.57
CA ARG A 151 -0.92 -24.65 -6.10
C ARG A 151 -2.09 -24.84 -5.13
N LYS A 152 -1.97 -24.35 -3.91
CA LYS A 152 -3.05 -24.44 -2.90
C LYS A 152 -4.10 -23.37 -3.21
N THR A 153 -5.38 -23.68 -3.01
CA THR A 153 -6.47 -22.71 -3.24
C THR A 153 -6.63 -21.78 -2.05
N MET A 154 -6.98 -20.51 -2.31
CA MET A 154 -7.07 -19.46 -1.27
C MET A 154 -8.12 -19.73 -0.19
N ASP A 155 -9.19 -20.47 -0.52
CA ASP A 155 -10.25 -20.84 0.44
C ASP A 155 -9.76 -21.80 1.54
N ARG A 156 -8.62 -22.46 1.32
CA ARG A 156 -7.97 -23.39 2.27
C ARG A 156 -6.83 -22.76 3.06
N MET A 157 -6.69 -21.43 3.00
CA MET A 157 -5.61 -20.70 3.64
C MET A 157 -6.10 -20.03 4.93
N SER A 158 -5.21 -19.85 5.90
CA SER A 158 -5.42 -18.97 7.04
C SER A 158 -5.48 -17.49 6.59
N ASP A 159 -6.02 -16.62 7.44
CA ASP A 159 -6.08 -15.18 7.13
C ASP A 159 -4.68 -14.57 6.92
N GLY A 160 -3.69 -14.98 7.73
CA GLY A 160 -2.30 -14.52 7.57
C GLY A 160 -1.63 -15.03 6.28
N GLU A 161 -1.89 -16.30 5.89
CA GLU A 161 -1.43 -16.84 4.61
C GLU A 161 -2.09 -16.10 3.43
N CYS A 162 -3.41 -15.85 3.49
CA CYS A 162 -4.12 -15.05 2.49
C CYS A 162 -3.51 -13.65 2.36
N GLN A 163 -3.20 -12.99 3.48
CA GLN A 163 -2.57 -11.67 3.48
C GLN A 163 -1.21 -11.69 2.77
N ARG A 164 -0.37 -12.70 3.04
CA ARG A 164 0.92 -12.88 2.34
C ARG A 164 0.73 -13.08 0.83
N ILE A 165 -0.28 -13.82 0.40
CA ILE A 165 -0.60 -13.99 -1.05
C ILE A 165 -1.04 -12.66 -1.68
N LEU A 166 -1.85 -11.85 -0.99
CA LEU A 166 -2.24 -10.53 -1.49
C LEU A 166 -1.05 -9.55 -1.58
N ILE A 167 -0.12 -9.64 -0.64
CA ILE A 167 1.15 -8.90 -0.71
C ILE A 167 1.99 -9.40 -1.90
N ALA A 168 2.13 -10.73 -2.09
CA ALA A 168 2.82 -11.28 -3.26
C ALA A 168 2.22 -10.79 -4.58
N ARG A 169 0.87 -10.69 -4.67
CA ARG A 169 0.19 -10.11 -5.84
C ARG A 169 0.60 -8.66 -6.08
N ALA A 170 0.68 -7.84 -5.02
CA ALA A 170 1.11 -6.45 -5.13
C ALA A 170 2.59 -6.34 -5.52
N LEU A 171 3.46 -7.25 -5.05
CA LEU A 171 4.86 -7.33 -5.46
C LEU A 171 4.98 -7.75 -6.93
N ALA A 172 4.16 -8.72 -7.37
CA ALA A 172 4.14 -9.16 -8.77
C ALA A 172 3.67 -8.06 -9.73
N GLN A 173 2.90 -7.08 -9.26
CA GLN A 173 2.52 -5.90 -10.04
C GLN A 173 3.72 -5.00 -10.36
N ASP A 174 4.82 -5.12 -9.62
CA ASP A 174 6.13 -4.48 -9.84
C ASP A 174 6.04 -2.96 -10.07
N THR A 175 5.37 -2.29 -9.17
CA THR A 175 5.16 -0.84 -9.22
C THR A 175 6.20 -0.07 -8.40
N PRO A 176 6.55 1.18 -8.76
CA PRO A 176 7.44 2.02 -7.96
C PRO A 176 6.83 2.47 -6.62
N VAL A 177 5.50 2.47 -6.50
CA VAL A 177 4.77 2.83 -5.26
C VAL A 177 3.97 1.64 -4.78
N ILE A 178 4.10 1.30 -3.49
CA ILE A 178 3.34 0.21 -2.85
C ILE A 178 2.60 0.79 -1.66
N LEU A 179 1.28 0.64 -1.65
CA LEU A 179 0.39 1.03 -0.57
C LEU A 179 -0.16 -0.22 0.12
N LEU A 180 -0.11 -0.26 1.46
CA LEU A 180 -0.67 -1.38 2.21
C LEU A 180 -1.50 -0.85 3.39
N ASP A 181 -2.71 -1.37 3.49
CA ASP A 181 -3.61 -1.03 4.59
C ASP A 181 -3.55 -2.14 5.64
N GLU A 182 -2.96 -1.82 6.79
CA GLU A 182 -2.73 -2.72 7.94
C GLU A 182 -2.16 -4.11 7.54
N PRO A 183 -1.03 -4.19 6.82
CA PRO A 183 -0.53 -5.46 6.27
C PRO A 183 -0.15 -6.49 7.33
N THR A 184 0.03 -6.08 8.59
CA THR A 184 0.43 -6.93 9.71
C THR A 184 -0.73 -7.41 10.59
N ALA A 185 -1.98 -6.99 10.32
CA ALA A 185 -3.13 -7.18 11.20
C ALA A 185 -3.44 -8.65 11.55
N PHE A 186 -3.18 -9.59 10.62
CA PHE A 186 -3.48 -11.01 10.79
C PHE A 186 -2.24 -11.87 11.05
N LEU A 187 -1.08 -11.24 11.30
CA LEU A 187 0.18 -11.91 11.51
C LEU A 187 0.53 -11.96 13.01
N ASP A 188 1.14 -13.06 13.44
CA ASP A 188 1.79 -13.14 14.73
C ASP A 188 3.07 -12.29 14.79
N LEU A 189 3.60 -12.06 15.96
CA LEU A 189 4.70 -11.13 16.19
C LEU A 189 5.95 -11.42 15.33
N PRO A 190 6.48 -12.66 15.21
CA PRO A 190 7.62 -12.95 14.35
C PRO A 190 7.34 -12.60 12.87
N ASN A 191 6.16 -12.98 12.39
CA ASN A 191 5.75 -12.76 11.00
C ASN A 191 5.54 -11.26 10.68
N ARG A 192 5.15 -10.42 11.65
CA ARG A 192 5.06 -8.95 11.49
C ARG A 192 6.44 -8.34 11.23
N TYR A 193 7.44 -8.72 12.02
CA TYR A 193 8.81 -8.23 11.85
C TYR A 193 9.45 -8.72 10.55
N GLU A 194 9.20 -9.97 10.17
CA GLU A 194 9.67 -10.52 8.90
C GLU A 194 9.11 -9.74 7.71
N LEU A 195 7.78 -9.49 7.71
CA LEU A 195 7.13 -8.70 6.66
C LEU A 195 7.67 -7.26 6.63
N ALA A 196 7.76 -6.59 7.78
CA ALA A 196 8.25 -5.23 7.83
C ALA A 196 9.71 -5.12 7.37
N SER A 197 10.55 -6.11 7.71
CA SER A 197 11.93 -6.22 7.23
C SER A 197 12.00 -6.44 5.71
N LEU A 198 11.09 -7.27 5.16
CA LEU A 198 10.95 -7.44 3.71
C LEU A 198 10.59 -6.12 3.03
N LEU A 199 9.57 -5.40 3.54
CA LEU A 199 9.15 -4.12 2.98
C LEU A 199 10.28 -3.09 3.02
N ARG A 200 11.01 -3.00 4.14
CA ARG A 200 12.17 -2.12 4.27
C ARG A 200 13.24 -2.44 3.24
N ARG A 201 13.56 -3.71 3.05
CA ARG A 201 14.53 -4.15 2.04
C ARG A 201 14.09 -3.78 0.63
N LEU A 202 12.82 -3.99 0.28
CA LEU A 202 12.26 -3.59 -1.02
C LEU A 202 12.33 -2.06 -1.24
N ALA A 203 12.11 -1.28 -0.18
CA ALA A 203 12.26 0.17 -0.28
C ALA A 203 13.73 0.53 -0.57
N HIS A 204 14.66 0.06 0.25
CA HIS A 204 16.06 0.50 0.17
C HIS A 204 16.85 -0.12 -1.00
N GLU A 205 16.64 -1.40 -1.30
CA GLU A 205 17.42 -2.11 -2.32
C GLU A 205 16.81 -2.00 -3.72
N GLU A 206 15.45 -1.93 -3.82
CA GLU A 206 14.75 -1.81 -5.10
C GLU A 206 14.22 -0.40 -5.38
N GLY A 207 14.50 0.56 -4.49
CA GLY A 207 14.13 1.98 -4.66
C GLY A 207 12.62 2.24 -4.59
N LYS A 208 11.82 1.35 -4.01
CA LYS A 208 10.37 1.50 -3.97
C LYS A 208 9.94 2.51 -2.91
N CYS A 209 8.90 3.29 -3.18
CA CYS A 209 8.21 4.11 -2.19
C CYS A 209 7.12 3.26 -1.54
N ILE A 210 7.28 2.94 -0.25
CA ILE A 210 6.33 2.12 0.49
C ILE A 210 5.62 2.97 1.54
N PHE A 211 4.30 2.99 1.49
CA PHE A 211 3.46 3.69 2.45
C PHE A 211 2.38 2.75 2.98
N PHE A 212 2.39 2.49 4.29
CA PHE A 212 1.46 1.54 4.88
C PHE A 212 0.85 2.06 6.17
N SER A 213 -0.41 1.72 6.42
CA SER A 213 -1.05 2.01 7.70
C SER A 213 -0.71 0.93 8.73
N THR A 214 -0.55 1.34 9.98
CA THR A 214 -0.39 0.42 11.10
C THR A 214 -0.86 1.04 12.40
N HIS A 215 -1.23 0.20 13.36
CA HIS A 215 -1.43 0.54 14.75
C HIS A 215 -0.29 0.01 15.64
N ASP A 216 0.67 -0.71 15.05
CA ASP A 216 1.83 -1.27 15.74
C ASP A 216 2.97 -0.24 15.73
N LEU A 217 3.17 0.41 16.90
CA LEU A 217 4.18 1.45 17.06
C LEU A 217 5.61 0.89 17.03
N ASP A 218 5.81 -0.36 17.49
CA ASP A 218 7.13 -0.99 17.48
C ASP A 218 7.62 -1.21 16.05
N VAL A 219 6.74 -1.66 15.17
CA VAL A 219 7.04 -1.79 13.74
C VAL A 219 7.28 -0.42 13.11
N ALA A 220 6.42 0.57 13.41
CA ALA A 220 6.52 1.90 12.82
C ALA A 220 7.82 2.62 13.22
N LEU A 221 8.19 2.57 14.49
CA LEU A 221 9.36 3.29 15.01
C LEU A 221 10.67 2.51 14.82
N GLY A 222 10.61 1.16 14.79
CA GLY A 222 11.79 0.32 14.68
C GLY A 222 12.26 0.04 13.26
N LEU A 223 11.37 0.06 12.26
CA LEU A 223 11.66 -0.42 10.91
C LEU A 223 11.39 0.58 9.80
N CYS A 224 10.69 1.70 10.08
CA CYS A 224 10.38 2.71 9.08
C CYS A 224 11.36 3.89 9.10
N ASP A 225 11.58 4.49 7.94
CA ASP A 225 12.41 5.69 7.79
C ASP A 225 11.68 6.94 8.28
N ALA A 226 10.36 6.94 8.17
CA ALA A 226 9.49 8.05 8.61
C ALA A 226 8.14 7.54 9.10
N THR A 227 7.48 8.37 9.87
CA THR A 227 6.09 8.17 10.29
C THR A 227 5.24 9.37 9.87
N ALA A 228 4.05 9.08 9.37
CA ALA A 228 3.01 10.06 9.09
C ALA A 228 1.87 9.86 10.12
N LEU A 229 1.52 10.90 10.84
CA LEU A 229 0.47 10.84 11.86
C LEU A 229 -0.79 11.56 11.36
N ILE A 230 -1.93 10.85 11.38
CA ILE A 230 -3.24 11.52 11.27
C ILE A 230 -3.76 11.71 12.69
N ASP A 231 -3.74 12.95 13.13
CA ASP A 231 -4.28 13.37 14.41
C ASP A 231 -5.70 13.91 14.21
N THR A 232 -6.62 13.59 15.15
CA THR A 232 -8.05 13.99 15.12
C THR A 232 -8.43 14.69 16.39
#